data_7a56e377d03a5474ffd109dbb8737f7b
#
_entry.id   7a56e377d03a5474ffd109dbb8737f7b
#
_cell.length_a   1.000
_cell.length_b   1.000
_cell.length_c   1.000
_cell.angle_alpha   90.00
_cell.angle_beta   90.00
_cell.angle_gamma   90.00
#
_symmetry.space_group_name_H-M   'P 1'
#
loop_
_entity.id
_entity.type
_entity.pdbx_description
1 polymer ?
#
loop_
_entity_poly.entity_id
_entity_poly.type
_entity_poly.pdbx_seq_one_letter_code
_entity_poly.pdbx_strand_id
1 'polypeptide(L)'
;LHWRPVALHLAQCFVDYEPGIHYPQIQMQAGTTGINPNRMYNPVKQSQQKDARGRFIRQWLPELRLVPDSWIHTPWLMPLSLQQQYGCVIERDYPAPVVELYPALQQARAKISQWQKQQDIQQWQLQKQAVFHRHASRKRPVMQQHPGNSNQLSFDW
;
A
#
# COMPACT_ATOMS: atom_id res chain seq x y z
N LEU A 1 11.11 -9.08 -7.52
CA LEU A 1 10.13 -9.09 -8.61
C LEU A 1 10.14 -7.76 -9.34
N HIS A 2 10.04 -7.80 -10.66
CA HIS A 2 9.89 -6.58 -11.46
C HIS A 2 8.46 -6.05 -11.33
N TRP A 3 8.29 -4.73 -11.26
CA TRP A 3 6.97 -4.08 -11.03
C TRP A 3 5.96 -4.31 -12.18
N ARG A 4 6.44 -4.46 -13.41
CA ARG A 4 5.57 -4.53 -14.61
C ARG A 4 4.63 -5.74 -14.63
N PRO A 5 5.06 -6.98 -14.36
CA PRO A 5 4.13 -8.11 -14.27
C PRO A 5 3.03 -7.92 -13.23
N VAL A 6 3.38 -7.34 -12.06
CA VAL A 6 2.40 -7.01 -11.02
C VAL A 6 1.40 -5.97 -11.52
N ALA A 7 1.89 -4.91 -12.19
CA ALA A 7 1.04 -3.88 -12.76
C ALA A 7 0.06 -4.45 -13.80
N LEU A 8 0.53 -5.31 -14.70
CA LEU A 8 -0.29 -5.92 -15.73
C LEU A 8 -1.36 -6.85 -15.14
N HIS A 9 -0.98 -7.66 -14.15
CA HIS A 9 -1.93 -8.54 -13.47
C HIS A 9 -3.04 -7.74 -12.76
N LEU A 10 -2.68 -6.73 -11.98
CA LEU A 10 -3.65 -5.90 -11.27
C LEU A 10 -4.54 -5.09 -12.25
N ALA A 11 -3.99 -4.64 -13.39
CA ALA A 11 -4.77 -3.97 -14.42
C ALA A 11 -5.91 -4.85 -14.98
N GLN A 12 -5.70 -6.17 -15.03
CA GLN A 12 -6.73 -7.12 -15.45
C GLN A 12 -7.79 -7.38 -14.37
N CYS A 13 -7.44 -7.16 -13.09
CA CYS A 13 -8.34 -7.43 -11.96
C CYS A 13 -9.21 -6.22 -11.58
N PHE A 14 -8.77 -4.99 -11.87
CA PHE A 14 -9.46 -3.78 -11.45
C PHE A 14 -10.63 -3.45 -12.37
N VAL A 15 -11.81 -3.26 -11.81
CA VAL A 15 -13.02 -2.87 -12.52
C VAL A 15 -12.93 -1.42 -13.01
N ASP A 16 -12.33 -0.55 -12.20
CA ASP A 16 -12.15 0.89 -12.43
C ASP A 16 -10.70 1.22 -12.83
N TYR A 17 -10.15 0.43 -13.75
CA TYR A 17 -8.79 0.60 -14.22
C TYR A 17 -8.58 1.93 -14.95
N GLU A 18 -7.66 2.76 -14.40
CA GLU A 18 -7.23 4.02 -14.97
C GLU A 18 -5.70 4.02 -15.14
N PRO A 19 -5.17 3.92 -16.38
CA PRO A 19 -3.74 3.80 -16.63
C PRO A 19 -2.90 4.94 -16.04
N GLY A 20 -3.43 6.17 -16.10
CA GLY A 20 -2.76 7.37 -15.60
C GLY A 20 -2.58 7.39 -14.09
N ILE A 21 -3.39 6.64 -13.36
CA ILE A 21 -3.29 6.46 -11.91
C ILE A 21 -2.54 5.17 -11.58
N HIS A 22 -2.90 4.08 -12.24
CA HIS A 22 -2.43 2.73 -11.92
C HIS A 22 -0.91 2.58 -12.03
N TYR A 23 -0.34 2.87 -13.20
CA TYR A 23 1.10 2.71 -13.42
C TYR A 23 1.96 3.61 -12.54
N PRO A 24 1.67 4.92 -12.39
CA PRO A 24 2.41 5.78 -11.47
C PRO A 24 2.38 5.31 -10.02
N GLN A 25 1.24 4.82 -9.53
CA GLN A 25 1.14 4.30 -8.16
C GLN A 25 2.04 3.08 -7.94
N ILE A 26 2.04 2.12 -8.86
CA ILE A 26 2.90 0.93 -8.76
C ILE A 26 4.38 1.29 -8.90
N GLN A 27 4.72 2.19 -9.82
CA GLN A 27 6.10 2.65 -10.01
C GLN A 27 6.64 3.42 -8.79
N MET A 28 5.80 4.24 -8.13
CA MET A 28 6.19 4.89 -6.87
C MET A 28 6.50 3.87 -5.77
N GLN A 29 5.70 2.79 -5.68
CA GLN A 29 5.93 1.71 -4.72
C GLN A 29 7.18 0.89 -5.04
N ALA A 30 7.48 0.72 -6.32
CA ALA A 30 8.69 0.06 -6.79
C ALA A 30 9.95 0.92 -6.67
N GLY A 31 9.83 2.20 -6.29
CA GLY A 31 10.95 3.14 -6.18
C GLY A 31 11.56 3.53 -7.53
N THR A 32 10.84 3.33 -8.65
CA THR A 32 11.34 3.60 -10.00
C THR A 32 11.00 5.00 -10.52
N THR A 33 10.32 5.82 -9.70
CA THR A 33 10.04 7.22 -10.03
C THR A 33 10.89 8.16 -9.19
N GLY A 34 11.17 9.35 -9.70
CA GLY A 34 11.81 10.42 -8.93
C GLY A 34 10.89 11.08 -7.88
N ILE A 35 9.59 10.75 -7.89
CA ILE A 35 8.57 11.27 -6.99
C ILE A 35 8.22 10.19 -5.97
N ASN A 36 8.31 10.51 -4.66
CA ASN A 36 8.03 9.59 -3.56
C ASN A 36 8.70 8.20 -3.71
N PRO A 37 10.01 8.13 -3.93
CA PRO A 37 10.70 6.89 -4.31
C PRO A 37 10.68 5.79 -3.24
N ASN A 38 10.26 6.10 -2.02
CA ASN A 38 10.22 5.16 -0.89
C ASN A 38 8.78 4.95 -0.36
N ARG A 39 7.79 5.19 -1.20
CA ARG A 39 6.38 5.02 -0.82
C ARG A 39 6.01 3.53 -0.85
N MET A 40 6.29 2.82 0.22
CA MET A 40 5.86 1.43 0.40
C MET A 40 4.64 1.38 1.30
N TYR A 41 3.55 0.84 0.79
CA TYR A 41 2.36 0.58 1.60
C TYR A 41 2.53 -0.70 2.41
N ASN A 42 2.06 -0.64 3.65
CA ASN A 42 1.86 -1.82 4.46
C ASN A 42 0.39 -2.25 4.31
N PRO A 43 0.09 -3.39 3.67
CA PRO A 43 -1.28 -3.80 3.38
C PRO A 43 -2.10 -4.04 4.65
N VAL A 44 -1.48 -4.56 5.72
CA VAL A 44 -2.15 -4.77 7.02
C VAL A 44 -2.57 -3.44 7.63
N LYS A 45 -1.68 -2.44 7.66
CA LYS A 45 -2.03 -1.09 8.15
C LYS A 45 -3.11 -0.43 7.30
N GLN A 46 -3.06 -0.60 5.97
CA GLN A 46 -4.10 -0.06 5.08
C GLN A 46 -5.45 -0.71 5.38
N SER A 47 -5.47 -2.03 5.52
CA SER A 47 -6.69 -2.77 5.87
C SER A 47 -7.26 -2.29 7.21
N GLN A 48 -6.44 -2.18 8.25
CA GLN A 48 -6.86 -1.69 9.56
C GLN A 48 -7.41 -0.25 9.53
N GLN A 49 -6.82 0.63 8.72
CA GLN A 49 -7.25 2.02 8.60
C GLN A 49 -8.55 2.19 7.81
N LYS A 50 -8.77 1.37 6.79
CA LYS A 50 -9.90 1.50 5.86
C LYS A 50 -11.09 0.62 6.23
N ASP A 51 -10.85 -0.49 6.92
CA ASP A 51 -11.86 -1.47 7.31
C ASP A 51 -11.60 -1.97 8.74
N ALA A 52 -11.54 -1.06 9.72
CA ALA A 52 -11.12 -1.35 11.10
C ALA A 52 -11.84 -2.56 11.73
N ARG A 53 -13.10 -2.79 11.36
CA ARG A 53 -13.92 -3.92 11.85
C ARG A 53 -13.95 -5.11 10.89
N GLY A 54 -13.21 -5.09 9.78
CA GLY A 54 -13.18 -6.19 8.81
C GLY A 54 -14.53 -6.46 8.13
N ARG A 55 -15.38 -5.44 7.93
CA ARG A 55 -16.69 -5.62 7.28
C ARG A 55 -16.53 -6.04 5.83
N PHE A 56 -15.67 -5.35 5.10
CA PHE A 56 -15.36 -5.67 3.73
C PHE A 56 -14.70 -7.05 3.61
N ILE A 57 -13.74 -7.34 4.49
CA ILE A 57 -13.09 -8.67 4.56
C ILE A 57 -14.14 -9.77 4.72
N ARG A 58 -15.03 -9.66 5.72
CA ARG A 58 -16.06 -10.67 5.99
C ARG A 58 -17.08 -10.80 4.86
N GLN A 59 -17.34 -9.73 4.14
CA GLN A 59 -18.26 -9.75 3.00
C GLN A 59 -17.70 -10.61 1.85
N TRP A 60 -16.40 -10.47 1.58
CA TRP A 60 -15.77 -11.07 0.41
C TRP A 60 -14.98 -12.35 0.68
N LEU A 61 -14.63 -12.60 1.95
CA LEU A 61 -13.90 -13.79 2.40
C LEU A 61 -14.76 -14.56 3.41
N PRO A 62 -15.63 -15.46 2.94
CA PRO A 62 -16.55 -16.22 3.81
C PRO A 62 -15.86 -16.99 4.92
N GLU A 63 -14.66 -17.50 4.65
CA GLU A 63 -13.80 -18.24 5.59
C GLU A 63 -13.35 -17.40 6.80
N LEU A 64 -13.36 -16.07 6.67
CA LEU A 64 -13.00 -15.17 7.75
C LEU A 64 -14.18 -14.56 8.50
N ARG A 65 -15.42 -14.95 8.19
CA ARG A 65 -16.64 -14.34 8.76
C ARG A 65 -16.70 -14.40 10.28
N LEU A 66 -16.25 -15.48 10.87
CA LEU A 66 -16.32 -15.72 12.32
C LEU A 66 -15.06 -15.24 13.06
N VAL A 67 -14.01 -14.84 12.33
CA VAL A 67 -12.75 -14.38 12.93
C VAL A 67 -13.00 -13.06 13.69
N PRO A 68 -12.55 -12.95 14.96
CA PRO A 68 -12.70 -11.72 15.76
C PRO A 68 -12.01 -10.51 15.14
N ASP A 69 -12.50 -9.30 15.43
CA ASP A 69 -11.95 -8.03 14.91
C ASP A 69 -10.46 -7.87 15.22
N SER A 70 -10.00 -8.37 16.37
CA SER A 70 -8.59 -8.34 16.77
C SER A 70 -7.65 -9.13 15.84
N TRP A 71 -8.18 -10.12 15.11
CA TRP A 71 -7.40 -11.02 14.27
C TRP A 71 -7.75 -10.92 12.78
N ILE A 72 -8.82 -10.22 12.43
CA ILE A 72 -9.36 -10.18 11.06
C ILE A 72 -8.35 -9.72 10.00
N HIS A 73 -7.41 -8.85 10.38
CA HIS A 73 -6.37 -8.33 9.49
C HIS A 73 -5.09 -9.15 9.47
N THR A 74 -4.96 -10.09 10.41
CA THR A 74 -3.78 -10.96 10.56
C THR A 74 -4.20 -12.33 11.08
N PRO A 75 -5.12 -13.06 10.41
CA PRO A 75 -5.67 -14.31 10.91
C PRO A 75 -4.62 -15.40 11.15
N TRP A 76 -3.53 -15.34 10.42
CA TRP A 76 -2.39 -16.25 10.57
C TRP A 76 -1.60 -16.10 11.89
N LEU A 77 -1.79 -15.00 12.61
CA LEU A 77 -1.20 -14.80 13.94
C LEU A 77 -2.10 -15.30 15.06
N MET A 78 -3.31 -15.73 14.75
CA MET A 78 -4.28 -16.24 15.74
C MET A 78 -3.78 -17.57 16.31
N PRO A 79 -3.80 -17.76 17.65
CA PRO A 79 -3.47 -19.05 18.26
C PRO A 79 -4.32 -20.20 17.69
N LEU A 80 -3.74 -21.40 17.56
CA LEU A 80 -4.40 -22.55 16.95
C LEU A 80 -5.74 -22.89 17.63
N SER A 81 -5.81 -22.75 18.95
CA SER A 81 -7.07 -22.96 19.70
C SER A 81 -8.20 -22.03 19.25
N LEU A 82 -7.87 -20.76 19.00
CA LEU A 82 -8.83 -19.79 18.47
C LEU A 82 -9.14 -20.04 16.99
N GLN A 83 -8.16 -20.47 16.19
CA GLN A 83 -8.39 -20.87 14.80
C GLN A 83 -9.42 -22.00 14.71
N GLN A 84 -9.30 -23.00 15.59
CA GLN A 84 -10.26 -24.12 15.69
C GLN A 84 -11.63 -23.63 16.18
N GLN A 85 -11.66 -22.79 17.21
CA GLN A 85 -12.88 -22.24 17.78
C GLN A 85 -13.70 -21.43 16.75
N TYR A 86 -13.03 -20.64 15.93
CA TYR A 86 -13.68 -19.78 14.93
C TYR A 86 -13.74 -20.41 13.53
N GLY A 87 -13.32 -21.67 13.37
CA GLY A 87 -13.43 -22.43 12.13
C GLY A 87 -12.56 -21.86 11.00
N CYS A 88 -11.44 -21.25 11.33
CA CYS A 88 -10.48 -20.68 10.37
C CYS A 88 -9.06 -21.17 10.68
N VAL A 89 -8.78 -22.40 10.33
CA VAL A 89 -7.45 -23.00 10.50
C VAL A 89 -6.56 -22.65 9.31
N ILE A 90 -5.43 -22.01 9.59
CA ILE A 90 -4.49 -21.61 8.57
C ILE A 90 -3.91 -22.84 7.87
N GLU A 91 -3.69 -22.75 6.57
CA GLU A 91 -3.30 -23.83 5.63
C GLU A 91 -4.39 -24.85 5.32
N ARG A 92 -5.51 -24.86 6.07
CA ARG A 92 -6.66 -25.69 5.77
C ARG A 92 -7.84 -24.89 5.21
N ASP A 93 -8.27 -23.87 5.94
CA ASP A 93 -9.45 -23.06 5.62
C ASP A 93 -9.04 -21.70 5.01
N TYR A 94 -7.88 -21.20 5.37
CA TYR A 94 -7.31 -19.95 4.88
C TYR A 94 -5.80 -20.12 4.64
N PRO A 95 -5.24 -19.60 3.53
CA PRO A 95 -3.84 -19.81 3.22
C PRO A 95 -2.91 -19.07 4.20
N ALA A 96 -1.73 -19.67 4.47
CA ALA A 96 -0.66 -18.97 5.16
C ALA A 96 -0.08 -17.83 4.31
N PRO A 97 0.50 -16.80 4.93
CA PRO A 97 1.17 -15.74 4.19
C PRO A 97 2.32 -16.30 3.34
N VAL A 98 2.29 -16.00 2.04
CA VAL A 98 3.38 -16.38 1.11
C VAL A 98 4.68 -15.63 1.42
N VAL A 99 4.58 -14.46 2.05
CA VAL A 99 5.70 -13.58 2.37
C VAL A 99 5.51 -12.99 3.76
N GLU A 100 6.55 -13.04 4.57
CA GLU A 100 6.59 -12.31 5.84
C GLU A 100 6.75 -10.81 5.59
N LEU A 101 5.72 -10.05 5.95
CA LEU A 101 5.57 -8.64 5.57
C LEU A 101 6.74 -7.77 6.05
N TYR A 102 7.10 -7.84 7.33
CA TYR A 102 8.11 -6.94 7.89
C TYR A 102 9.53 -7.22 7.37
N PRO A 103 10.01 -8.47 7.34
CA PRO A 103 11.28 -8.80 6.70
C PRO A 103 11.31 -8.42 5.21
N ALA A 104 10.23 -8.66 4.48
CA ALA A 104 10.15 -8.29 3.07
C ALA A 104 10.24 -6.78 2.84
N LEU A 105 9.56 -5.98 3.67
CA LEU A 105 9.64 -4.51 3.62
C LEU A 105 11.07 -4.01 3.95
N GLN A 106 11.73 -4.60 4.94
CA GLN A 106 13.11 -4.24 5.29
C GLN A 106 14.08 -4.58 4.15
N GLN A 107 13.96 -5.78 3.59
CA GLN A 107 14.79 -6.20 2.45
C GLN A 107 14.58 -5.31 1.22
N ALA A 108 13.34 -4.96 0.91
CA ALA A 108 13.02 -4.08 -0.21
C ALA A 108 13.63 -2.69 -0.02
N ARG A 109 13.51 -2.11 1.18
CA ARG A 109 14.14 -0.82 1.52
C ARG A 109 15.66 -0.87 1.43
N ALA A 110 16.28 -1.94 1.94
CA ALA A 110 17.73 -2.12 1.88
C ALA A 110 18.20 -2.21 0.43
N LYS A 111 17.53 -3.00 -0.42
CA LYS A 111 17.84 -3.12 -1.85
C LYS A 111 17.73 -1.78 -2.58
N ILE A 112 16.65 -1.03 -2.35
CA ILE A 112 16.47 0.29 -2.97
C ILE A 112 17.56 1.26 -2.50
N SER A 113 17.86 1.30 -1.20
CA SER A 113 18.92 2.15 -0.65
C SER A 113 20.31 1.77 -1.21
N GLN A 114 20.60 0.48 -1.31
CA GLN A 114 21.85 0.02 -1.91
C GLN A 114 21.96 0.41 -3.37
N TRP A 115 20.89 0.22 -4.14
CA TRP A 115 20.86 0.64 -5.54
C TRP A 115 21.05 2.15 -5.70
N GLN A 116 20.38 2.96 -4.86
CA GLN A 116 20.54 4.42 -4.86
C GLN A 116 21.97 4.87 -4.55
N LYS A 117 22.67 4.16 -3.64
CA LYS A 117 24.07 4.45 -3.30
C LYS A 117 25.06 4.08 -4.41
N GLN A 118 24.69 3.12 -5.27
CA GLN A 118 25.52 2.70 -6.42
C GLN A 118 25.38 3.62 -7.64
N GLN A 119 24.31 4.43 -7.69
CA GLN A 119 24.14 5.39 -8.74
C GLN A 119 25.10 6.59 -8.53
N ASP A 120 25.57 7.16 -9.62
CA ASP A 120 26.27 8.44 -9.55
C ASP A 120 25.34 9.48 -8.91
N ILE A 121 25.71 9.90 -7.70
CA ILE A 121 24.91 10.78 -6.85
C ILE A 121 24.55 12.07 -7.61
N GLN A 122 25.49 12.60 -8.44
CA GLN A 122 25.25 13.81 -9.20
C GLN A 122 24.23 13.59 -10.32
N GLN A 123 24.37 12.52 -11.10
CA GLN A 123 23.41 12.18 -12.16
C GLN A 123 22.03 11.87 -11.58
N TRP A 124 21.96 11.15 -10.47
CA TRP A 124 20.69 10.85 -9.82
C TRP A 124 20.00 12.10 -9.29
N GLN A 125 20.74 13.03 -8.67
CA GLN A 125 20.20 14.30 -8.20
C GLN A 125 19.68 15.18 -9.35
N LEU A 126 20.42 15.24 -10.46
CA LEU A 126 19.99 15.97 -11.66
C LEU A 126 18.72 15.38 -12.27
N GLN A 127 18.65 14.07 -12.40
CA GLN A 127 17.43 13.38 -12.87
C GLN A 127 16.24 13.63 -11.95
N LYS A 128 16.45 13.53 -10.63
CA LYS A 128 15.41 13.80 -9.63
C LYS A 128 14.90 15.24 -9.71
N GLN A 129 15.80 16.21 -9.84
CA GLN A 129 15.44 17.61 -10.01
C GLN A 129 14.68 17.84 -11.32
N ALA A 130 15.12 17.27 -12.43
CA ALA A 130 14.45 17.37 -13.72
C ALA A 130 13.02 16.79 -13.68
N VAL A 131 12.83 15.63 -13.04
CA VAL A 131 11.51 15.04 -12.84
C VAL A 131 10.66 15.92 -11.94
N PHE A 132 11.21 16.44 -10.85
CA PHE A 132 10.50 17.33 -9.93
C PHE A 132 10.07 18.61 -10.63
N HIS A 133 10.96 19.29 -11.38
CA HIS A 133 10.63 20.50 -12.13
C HIS A 133 9.57 20.28 -13.22
N ARG A 134 9.56 19.11 -13.84
CA ARG A 134 8.58 18.76 -14.88
C ARG A 134 7.19 18.48 -14.33
N HIS A 135 7.11 17.86 -13.15
CA HIS A 135 5.85 17.33 -12.61
C HIS A 135 5.38 18.02 -11.31
N ALA A 136 6.22 18.81 -10.65
CA ALA A 136 5.77 19.64 -9.53
C ALA A 136 4.78 20.68 -10.06
N SER A 137 3.57 20.66 -9.54
CA SER A 137 2.60 21.73 -9.79
C SER A 137 3.27 23.06 -9.44
N ARG A 138 3.31 23.98 -10.41
CA ARG A 138 3.76 25.35 -10.19
C ARG A 138 3.05 25.87 -8.95
N LYS A 139 3.82 26.46 -8.00
CA LYS A 139 3.38 26.92 -6.68
C LYS A 139 1.92 27.32 -6.67
N ARG A 140 1.08 26.61 -5.91
CA ARG A 140 -0.23 27.16 -5.54
C ARG A 140 0.05 28.51 -4.90
N PRO A 141 -0.59 29.62 -5.34
CA PRO A 141 -0.53 30.87 -4.59
C PRO A 141 -0.88 30.53 -3.16
N VAL A 142 -0.07 30.99 -2.22
CA VAL A 142 -0.35 30.86 -0.78
C VAL A 142 -1.71 31.53 -0.59
N MET A 143 -2.76 30.72 -0.46
CA MET A 143 -4.06 31.21 -0.04
C MET A 143 -3.81 31.79 1.36
N GLN A 144 -3.91 33.13 1.47
CA GLN A 144 -3.97 33.77 2.77
C GLN A 144 -5.07 33.06 3.55
N GLN A 145 -4.69 32.42 4.65
CA GLN A 145 -5.64 31.83 5.58
C GLN A 145 -6.52 32.95 6.08
N HIS A 146 -7.75 33.03 5.57
CA HIS A 146 -8.78 33.79 6.24
C HIS A 146 -9.08 33.06 7.57
N PRO A 147 -8.94 33.73 8.71
CA PRO A 147 -9.33 33.16 9.99
C PRO A 147 -10.86 33.07 10.02
N GLY A 148 -11.39 31.86 9.99
CA GLY A 148 -12.80 31.61 10.25
C GLY A 148 -13.62 31.15 9.05
N ASN A 149 -13.56 29.87 8.73
CA ASN A 149 -14.76 29.05 8.46
C ASN A 149 -14.39 27.57 8.40
N SER A 150 -14.63 26.88 9.51
CA SER A 150 -14.52 25.43 9.63
C SER A 150 -15.78 24.78 9.06
N ASN A 151 -15.93 24.72 7.74
CA ASN A 151 -16.85 23.81 7.07
C ASN A 151 -16.02 22.81 6.26
N GLN A 152 -15.43 21.85 6.95
CA GLN A 152 -15.00 20.62 6.36
C GLN A 152 -16.23 19.74 6.17
N LEU A 153 -16.67 19.60 4.92
CA LEU A 153 -17.62 18.56 4.55
C LEU A 153 -16.94 17.21 4.76
N SER A 154 -17.34 16.49 5.80
CA SER A 154 -16.99 15.09 5.97
C SER A 154 -17.80 14.28 4.96
N PHE A 155 -17.14 13.69 3.98
CA PHE A 155 -17.72 12.64 3.17
C PHE A 155 -17.59 11.32 3.93
N ASP A 156 -18.69 10.90 4.54
CA ASP A 156 -18.85 9.55 5.08
C ASP A 156 -19.19 8.61 3.90
N TRP A 157 -18.26 7.66 3.63
CA TRP A 157 -18.48 6.51 2.74
C TRP A 157 -18.55 5.22 3.55
#